data_47dd73774646e43714ca2163d6fff256
#
_entry.id   47dd73774646e43714ca2163d6fff256
#
_cell.length_a   1.000
_cell.length_b   1.000
_cell.length_c   1.000
_cell.angle_alpha   90.00
_cell.angle_beta   90.00
_cell.angle_gamma   90.00
#
_symmetry.space_group_name_H-M   'P 1'
#
loop_
_entity.id
_entity.type
_entity.pdbx_description
1 polymer ?
#
loop_
_entity_poly.entity_id
_entity_poly.type
_entity_poly.pdbx_seq_one_letter_code
_entity_poly.pdbx_strand_id
1 'polypeptide(L)'
;MRRVLALTLLAISLGVFPLRSQQTVRPRKTYVIVHGAMGGSWDWRVVDSLLTLRGHRVVRPALTGLGERVHLASPSIGLRTHIDDVVNAILWERLHDIVLVGHSYGGMVITGVADRIPDRIRRLVYLDAFLPVSGEAALDLADSIGATYMRANIRDGFIVPTWVDDDRAIPRDVPQPLRTFTDTLRLTNPAARRISAAYILTVEPGKTPDPFQRFADRASARGWKVYQLTADHVPERSSPGALVRLLEQLP
;
A
#
# COMPACT_ATOMS: atom_id res chain seq x y z
N MET A 1 -43.62 -10.74 -81.65
CA MET A 1 -42.32 -10.75 -80.99
C MET A 1 -42.48 -9.90 -79.73
N ARG A 2 -42.64 -10.54 -78.53
CA ARG A 2 -42.79 -9.85 -77.25
C ARG A 2 -41.44 -10.03 -76.48
N ARG A 3 -40.76 -8.92 -76.21
CA ARG A 3 -39.52 -8.89 -75.35
C ARG A 3 -39.90 -8.85 -73.88
N VAL A 4 -39.52 -9.83 -73.13
CA VAL A 4 -39.65 -9.87 -71.69
C VAL A 4 -38.39 -9.21 -71.05
N LEU A 5 -38.57 -8.16 -70.31
CA LEU A 5 -37.54 -7.46 -69.58
C LEU A 5 -37.44 -8.14 -68.18
N ALA A 6 -36.31 -8.79 -67.86
CA ALA A 6 -36.03 -9.34 -66.53
C ALA A 6 -35.40 -8.23 -65.67
N LEU A 7 -36.09 -7.80 -64.62
CA LEU A 7 -35.54 -6.96 -63.58
C LEU A 7 -34.78 -7.83 -62.54
N THR A 8 -33.48 -7.62 -62.45
CA THR A 8 -32.66 -8.23 -61.42
C THR A 8 -32.63 -7.34 -60.18
N LEU A 9 -33.26 -7.75 -59.11
CA LEU A 9 -33.18 -7.09 -57.79
C LEU A 9 -31.85 -7.43 -57.11
N LEU A 10 -30.99 -6.41 -56.91
CA LEU A 10 -29.74 -6.51 -56.15
C LEU A 10 -30.08 -6.27 -54.66
N ALA A 11 -30.04 -7.33 -53.83
CA ALA A 11 -30.21 -7.25 -52.41
C ALA A 11 -28.89 -6.78 -51.73
N ILE A 12 -28.84 -5.54 -51.26
CA ILE A 12 -27.73 -5.01 -50.45
C ILE A 12 -27.93 -5.50 -49.01
N SER A 13 -27.17 -6.50 -48.60
CA SER A 13 -27.12 -6.91 -47.18
C SER A 13 -26.24 -5.93 -46.37
N LEU A 14 -26.90 -5.07 -45.60
CA LEU A 14 -26.23 -4.27 -44.58
C LEU A 14 -25.69 -5.18 -43.45
N GLY A 15 -24.41 -5.52 -43.53
CA GLY A 15 -23.73 -6.24 -42.47
C GLY A 15 -23.66 -5.37 -41.22
N VAL A 16 -24.41 -5.75 -40.18
CA VAL A 16 -24.28 -5.17 -38.85
C VAL A 16 -22.97 -5.70 -38.23
N PHE A 17 -21.89 -4.91 -38.29
CA PHE A 17 -20.65 -5.20 -37.56
C PHE A 17 -20.93 -4.95 -36.07
N PRO A 18 -20.69 -5.95 -35.19
CA PRO A 18 -20.81 -5.71 -33.76
C PRO A 18 -19.77 -4.66 -33.36
N LEU A 19 -20.22 -3.57 -32.75
CA LEU A 19 -19.35 -2.62 -32.07
C LEU A 19 -18.53 -3.36 -31.03
N ARG A 20 -17.28 -3.68 -31.35
CA ARG A 20 -16.30 -4.20 -30.40
C ARG A 20 -16.11 -3.09 -29.37
N SER A 21 -16.62 -3.31 -28.16
CA SER A 21 -16.37 -2.40 -27.04
C SER A 21 -14.86 -2.22 -26.93
N GLN A 22 -14.37 -1.02 -27.13
CA GLN A 22 -12.98 -0.68 -26.87
C GLN A 22 -12.80 -0.80 -25.36
N GLN A 23 -12.30 -1.94 -24.89
CA GLN A 23 -11.76 -2.05 -23.54
C GLN A 23 -10.64 -1.01 -23.48
N THR A 24 -10.87 0.07 -22.75
CA THR A 24 -9.84 1.06 -22.45
C THR A 24 -8.73 0.33 -21.69
N VAL A 25 -7.63 0.03 -22.37
CA VAL A 25 -6.44 -0.56 -21.77
C VAL A 25 -5.94 0.43 -20.72
N ARG A 26 -6.15 0.11 -19.44
CA ARG A 26 -5.63 0.95 -18.36
C ARG A 26 -4.10 0.95 -18.42
N PRO A 27 -3.45 2.10 -18.25
CA PRO A 27 -2.00 2.17 -18.28
C PRO A 27 -1.41 1.29 -17.19
N ARG A 28 -0.39 0.51 -17.56
CA ARG A 28 0.35 -0.35 -16.63
C ARG A 28 1.04 0.50 -15.57
N LYS A 29 0.77 0.23 -14.28
CA LYS A 29 1.43 0.87 -13.13
C LYS A 29 2.45 -0.08 -12.51
N THR A 30 3.47 0.48 -11.85
CA THR A 30 4.37 -0.25 -10.97
C THR A 30 4.04 0.10 -9.52
N TYR A 31 3.61 -0.88 -8.74
CA TYR A 31 3.34 -0.73 -7.31
C TYR A 31 4.54 -1.22 -6.51
N VAL A 32 4.98 -0.41 -5.56
CA VAL A 32 5.88 -0.85 -4.48
C VAL A 32 5.08 -0.80 -3.20
N ILE A 33 4.92 -1.93 -2.52
CA ILE A 33 4.00 -2.07 -1.39
C ILE A 33 4.80 -2.40 -0.13
N VAL A 34 4.65 -1.56 0.89
CA VAL A 34 5.30 -1.68 2.19
C VAL A 34 4.28 -2.13 3.23
N HIS A 35 4.53 -3.28 3.83
CA HIS A 35 3.65 -3.91 4.80
C HIS A 35 3.60 -3.18 6.15
N GLY A 36 2.59 -3.49 6.97
CA GLY A 36 2.39 -2.98 8.31
C GLY A 36 3.38 -3.55 9.34
N ALA A 37 3.17 -3.19 10.59
CA ALA A 37 3.97 -3.68 11.70
C ALA A 37 3.83 -5.20 11.87
N MET A 38 4.92 -5.86 12.34
CA MET A 38 4.98 -7.27 12.73
C MET A 38 4.68 -8.29 11.61
N GLY A 39 4.05 -7.85 10.50
CA GLY A 39 3.74 -8.67 9.34
C GLY A 39 4.94 -8.88 8.41
N GLY A 40 4.66 -9.08 7.12
CA GLY A 40 5.69 -9.30 6.10
C GLY A 40 5.15 -9.09 4.70
N SER A 41 6.00 -9.30 3.70
CA SER A 41 5.56 -9.21 2.30
C SER A 41 4.48 -10.24 1.97
N TRP A 42 4.42 -11.34 2.71
CA TRP A 42 3.46 -12.42 2.56
C TRP A 42 2.00 -11.97 2.72
N ASP A 43 1.71 -10.95 3.51
CA ASP A 43 0.37 -10.39 3.70
C ASP A 43 -0.26 -9.91 2.38
N TRP A 44 0.57 -9.47 1.47
CA TRP A 44 0.16 -8.83 0.23
C TRP A 44 0.10 -9.76 -0.99
N ARG A 45 0.28 -11.08 -0.80
CA ARG A 45 0.31 -12.06 -1.91
C ARG A 45 -0.95 -12.03 -2.77
N VAL A 46 -2.13 -11.92 -2.14
CA VAL A 46 -3.40 -11.91 -2.87
C VAL A 46 -3.55 -10.61 -3.67
N VAL A 47 -3.23 -9.47 -3.06
CA VAL A 47 -3.26 -8.16 -3.74
C VAL A 47 -2.27 -8.13 -4.91
N ASP A 48 -1.05 -8.63 -4.70
CA ASP A 48 -0.04 -8.78 -5.75
C ASP A 48 -0.57 -9.61 -6.94
N SER A 49 -1.08 -10.82 -6.66
CA SER A 49 -1.65 -11.68 -7.71
C SER A 49 -2.76 -10.98 -8.48
N LEU A 50 -3.67 -10.28 -7.78
CA LEU A 50 -4.78 -9.57 -8.40
C LEU A 50 -4.31 -8.39 -9.26
N LEU A 51 -3.32 -7.62 -8.83
CA LEU A 51 -2.73 -6.52 -9.59
C LEU A 51 -1.96 -7.04 -10.80
N THR A 52 -1.18 -8.12 -10.63
CA THR A 52 -0.40 -8.75 -11.69
C THR A 52 -1.31 -9.32 -12.79
N LEU A 53 -2.40 -9.99 -12.44
CA LEU A 53 -3.42 -10.45 -13.39
C LEU A 53 -4.06 -9.32 -14.19
N ARG A 54 -4.04 -8.08 -13.67
CA ARG A 54 -4.50 -6.87 -14.36
C ARG A 54 -3.41 -6.16 -15.15
N GLY A 55 -2.22 -6.77 -15.27
CA GLY A 55 -1.10 -6.28 -16.07
C GLY A 55 -0.19 -5.28 -15.34
N HIS A 56 -0.35 -5.06 -14.04
CA HIS A 56 0.53 -4.22 -13.26
C HIS A 56 1.81 -4.97 -12.83
N ARG A 57 2.86 -4.22 -12.52
CA ARG A 57 4.05 -4.75 -11.85
C ARG A 57 3.92 -4.51 -10.36
N VAL A 58 4.23 -5.51 -9.54
CA VAL A 58 4.21 -5.39 -8.07
C VAL A 58 5.55 -5.81 -7.49
N VAL A 59 6.07 -5.00 -6.57
CA VAL A 59 7.26 -5.29 -5.77
C VAL A 59 6.87 -5.12 -4.30
N ARG A 60 7.17 -6.12 -3.49
CA ARG A 60 6.83 -6.16 -2.06
C ARG A 60 8.09 -6.38 -1.23
N PRO A 61 8.87 -5.32 -0.94
CA PRO A 61 10.05 -5.47 -0.10
C PRO A 61 9.67 -5.99 1.29
N ALA A 62 10.36 -7.03 1.75
CA ALA A 62 10.29 -7.45 3.13
C ALA A 62 11.22 -6.59 3.97
N LEU A 63 10.74 -6.04 5.06
CA LEU A 63 11.52 -5.23 5.99
C LEU A 63 12.43 -6.12 6.84
N THR A 64 13.67 -5.69 7.05
CA THR A 64 14.69 -6.46 7.79
C THR A 64 14.22 -6.78 9.21
N GLY A 65 14.29 -8.06 9.58
CA GLY A 65 13.86 -8.57 10.88
C GLY A 65 12.38 -8.92 10.97
N LEU A 66 11.61 -8.75 9.87
CA LEU A 66 10.18 -9.04 9.83
C LEU A 66 9.84 -10.07 8.74
N GLY A 67 8.69 -10.69 8.88
CA GLY A 67 8.17 -11.67 7.92
C GLY A 67 9.21 -12.74 7.55
N GLU A 68 9.44 -12.92 6.25
CA GLU A 68 10.41 -13.86 5.70
C GLU A 68 11.88 -13.50 5.99
N ARG A 69 12.14 -12.30 6.53
CA ARG A 69 13.47 -11.84 6.97
C ARG A 69 13.64 -11.84 8.50
N VAL A 70 12.76 -12.53 9.22
CA VAL A 70 12.78 -12.63 10.69
C VAL A 70 14.13 -13.18 11.23
N HIS A 71 14.81 -14.03 10.47
CA HIS A 71 16.15 -14.56 10.83
C HIS A 71 17.24 -13.47 10.96
N LEU A 72 16.96 -12.25 10.47
CA LEU A 72 17.84 -11.08 10.62
C LEU A 72 17.42 -10.18 11.79
N ALA A 73 16.43 -10.59 12.61
CA ALA A 73 15.91 -9.76 13.68
C ALA A 73 16.99 -9.42 14.70
N SER A 74 17.08 -8.14 15.05
CA SER A 74 18.00 -7.62 16.06
C SER A 74 17.40 -6.37 16.71
N PRO A 75 17.59 -6.14 18.03
CA PRO A 75 17.17 -4.91 18.70
C PRO A 75 17.81 -3.64 18.13
N SER A 76 18.93 -3.77 17.40
CA SER A 76 19.64 -2.64 16.77
C SER A 76 18.96 -2.12 15.51
N ILE A 77 18.02 -2.88 14.92
CA ILE A 77 17.28 -2.47 13.73
C ILE A 77 16.33 -1.32 14.09
N GLY A 78 16.47 -0.21 13.38
CA GLY A 78 15.64 0.98 13.53
C GLY A 78 14.86 1.33 12.27
N LEU A 79 14.07 2.39 12.35
CA LEU A 79 13.27 2.89 11.22
C LEU A 79 14.10 3.13 9.96
N ARG A 80 15.34 3.64 10.12
CA ARG A 80 16.24 3.89 8.99
C ARG A 80 16.54 2.62 8.20
N THR A 81 16.75 1.47 8.87
CA THR A 81 17.00 0.19 8.20
C THR A 81 15.83 -0.19 7.29
N HIS A 82 14.60 -0.04 7.78
CA HIS A 82 13.40 -0.32 7.00
C HIS A 82 13.23 0.64 5.80
N ILE A 83 13.60 1.92 5.97
CA ILE A 83 13.62 2.87 4.85
C ILE A 83 14.66 2.44 3.82
N ASP A 84 15.87 2.05 4.26
CA ASP A 84 16.96 1.59 3.38
C ASP A 84 16.58 0.31 2.62
N ASP A 85 15.86 -0.63 3.23
CA ASP A 85 15.33 -1.84 2.58
C ASP A 85 14.49 -1.48 1.34
N VAL A 86 13.57 -0.52 1.49
CA VAL A 86 12.66 -0.13 0.41
C VAL A 86 13.39 0.73 -0.64
N VAL A 87 14.23 1.68 -0.21
CA VAL A 87 15.06 2.49 -1.12
C VAL A 87 15.92 1.58 -1.99
N ASN A 88 16.62 0.61 -1.38
CA ASN A 88 17.47 -0.32 -2.12
C ASN A 88 16.67 -1.19 -3.09
N ALA A 89 15.52 -1.72 -2.67
CA ALA A 89 14.65 -2.48 -3.58
C ALA A 89 14.27 -1.66 -4.83
N ILE A 90 13.91 -0.39 -4.65
CA ILE A 90 13.56 0.52 -5.76
C ILE A 90 14.77 0.79 -6.66
N LEU A 91 15.95 1.06 -6.07
CA LEU A 91 17.14 1.42 -6.84
C LEU A 91 17.75 0.22 -7.60
N TRP A 92 17.87 -0.94 -6.95
CA TRP A 92 18.42 -2.15 -7.57
C TRP A 92 17.53 -2.71 -8.68
N GLU A 93 16.21 -2.62 -8.51
CA GLU A 93 15.22 -2.96 -9.53
C GLU A 93 15.07 -1.86 -10.62
N ARG A 94 15.80 -0.74 -10.48
CA ARG A 94 15.75 0.41 -11.37
C ARG A 94 14.32 0.93 -11.61
N LEU A 95 13.49 0.93 -10.57
CA LEU A 95 12.10 1.35 -10.67
C LEU A 95 12.00 2.86 -10.78
N HIS A 96 11.04 3.31 -11.59
CA HIS A 96 10.68 4.71 -11.79
C HIS A 96 9.16 4.81 -11.91
N ASP A 97 8.64 6.03 -11.71
CA ASP A 97 7.19 6.32 -11.88
C ASP A 97 6.31 5.39 -11.04
N ILE A 98 6.77 5.07 -9.83
CA ILE A 98 6.11 4.08 -8.96
C ILE A 98 4.93 4.67 -8.19
N VAL A 99 3.94 3.83 -7.91
CA VAL A 99 2.93 4.04 -6.87
C VAL A 99 3.45 3.35 -5.60
N LEU A 100 3.91 4.16 -4.63
CA LEU A 100 4.44 3.67 -3.38
C LEU A 100 3.32 3.61 -2.34
N VAL A 101 2.95 2.40 -1.92
CA VAL A 101 1.86 2.12 -0.99
C VAL A 101 2.45 1.74 0.36
N GLY A 102 2.00 2.38 1.44
CA GLY A 102 2.37 2.02 2.81
C GLY A 102 1.14 1.75 3.65
N HIS A 103 1.07 0.59 4.27
CA HIS A 103 0.00 0.20 5.18
C HIS A 103 0.44 0.39 6.63
N SER A 104 -0.43 0.97 7.47
CA SER A 104 -0.20 1.04 8.93
C SER A 104 1.18 1.66 9.25
N TYR A 105 2.06 0.95 9.95
CA TYR A 105 3.46 1.33 10.19
C TYR A 105 4.23 1.66 8.90
N GLY A 106 3.90 0.99 7.80
CA GLY A 106 4.51 1.25 6.49
C GLY A 106 4.41 2.71 6.04
N GLY A 107 3.47 3.49 6.59
CA GLY A 107 3.38 4.94 6.38
C GLY A 107 4.60 5.71 6.86
N MET A 108 5.23 5.30 7.99
CA MET A 108 6.50 5.84 8.45
C MET A 108 7.61 5.60 7.41
N VAL A 109 7.67 4.37 6.91
CA VAL A 109 8.71 3.92 5.97
C VAL A 109 8.58 4.66 4.64
N ILE A 110 7.38 4.67 4.02
CA ILE A 110 7.18 5.33 2.72
C ILE A 110 7.42 6.84 2.78
N THR A 111 7.13 7.48 3.92
CA THR A 111 7.45 8.90 4.13
C THR A 111 8.96 9.14 4.10
N GLY A 112 9.74 8.28 4.76
CA GLY A 112 11.21 8.35 4.71
C GLY A 112 11.79 8.02 3.33
N VAL A 113 11.20 7.06 2.62
CA VAL A 113 11.58 6.74 1.22
C VAL A 113 11.32 7.93 0.30
N ALA A 114 10.18 8.59 0.46
CA ALA A 114 9.84 9.78 -0.32
C ALA A 114 10.82 10.93 -0.09
N ASP A 115 11.31 11.11 1.13
CA ASP A 115 12.34 12.12 1.43
C ASP A 115 13.69 11.79 0.77
N ARG A 116 14.01 10.50 0.60
CA ARG A 116 15.31 10.03 0.05
C ARG A 116 15.38 10.04 -1.47
N ILE A 117 14.32 9.59 -2.14
CA ILE A 117 14.27 9.36 -3.59
C ILE A 117 12.96 9.84 -4.22
N PRO A 118 12.57 11.12 -4.04
CA PRO A 118 11.28 11.64 -4.49
C PRO A 118 11.08 11.54 -6.01
N ASP A 119 12.16 11.60 -6.78
CA ASP A 119 12.18 11.51 -8.24
C ASP A 119 11.78 10.14 -8.79
N ARG A 120 11.78 9.11 -7.97
CA ARG A 120 11.34 7.76 -8.35
C ARG A 120 9.83 7.55 -8.19
N ILE A 121 9.16 8.43 -7.44
CA ILE A 121 7.81 8.22 -6.95
C ILE A 121 6.83 9.12 -7.71
N ARG A 122 5.93 8.49 -8.44
CA ARG A 122 4.79 9.17 -9.07
C ARG A 122 3.72 9.54 -8.04
N ARG A 123 3.46 8.63 -7.11
CA ARG A 123 2.39 8.77 -6.12
C ARG A 123 2.68 8.03 -4.83
N LEU A 124 2.31 8.67 -3.72
CA LEU A 124 2.23 8.03 -2.41
C LEU A 124 0.78 7.62 -2.11
N VAL A 125 0.60 6.44 -1.54
CA VAL A 125 -0.69 5.96 -1.05
C VAL A 125 -0.51 5.48 0.39
N TYR A 126 -1.16 6.18 1.31
CA TYR A 126 -1.23 5.80 2.72
C TYR A 126 -2.51 5.01 2.93
N LEU A 127 -2.39 3.72 3.22
CA LEU A 127 -3.51 2.83 3.47
C LEU A 127 -3.62 2.60 4.97
N ASP A 128 -4.61 3.23 5.59
CA ASP A 128 -4.88 3.14 7.04
C ASP A 128 -3.57 3.24 7.84
N ALA A 129 -2.79 4.29 7.58
CA ALA A 129 -1.38 4.33 7.90
C ALA A 129 -0.99 5.58 8.69
N PHE A 130 0.10 5.49 9.45
CA PHE A 130 0.73 6.66 10.04
C PHE A 130 1.12 7.66 8.94
N LEU A 131 0.86 8.93 9.21
CA LEU A 131 1.22 10.04 8.33
C LEU A 131 2.09 11.05 9.10
N PRO A 132 3.39 10.75 9.27
CA PRO A 132 4.26 11.55 10.12
C PRO A 132 4.61 12.92 9.54
N VAL A 133 5.08 13.80 10.44
CA VAL A 133 5.91 14.96 10.12
C VAL A 133 7.32 14.75 10.65
N SER A 134 8.25 15.65 10.30
CA SER A 134 9.62 15.58 10.79
C SER A 134 9.68 15.68 12.31
N GLY A 135 10.42 14.79 12.96
CA GLY A 135 10.55 14.70 14.42
C GLY A 135 9.62 13.71 15.09
N GLU A 136 8.59 13.20 14.41
CA GLU A 136 7.68 12.21 14.98
C GLU A 136 8.24 10.77 14.87
N ALA A 137 8.00 9.96 15.90
CA ALA A 137 8.22 8.52 15.93
C ALA A 137 6.88 7.77 15.87
N ALA A 138 6.89 6.52 15.42
CA ALA A 138 5.66 5.73 15.30
C ALA A 138 4.93 5.56 16.64
N LEU A 139 5.68 5.40 17.73
CA LEU A 139 5.11 5.27 19.08
C LEU A 139 4.39 6.53 19.56
N ASP A 140 4.86 7.73 19.13
CA ASP A 140 4.22 9.00 19.45
C ASP A 140 2.93 9.20 18.62
N LEU A 141 2.87 8.52 17.49
CA LEU A 141 1.71 8.53 16.58
C LEU A 141 0.70 7.43 16.89
N ALA A 142 0.96 6.52 17.80
CA ALA A 142 -0.05 5.57 18.24
C ALA A 142 -1.10 6.29 19.11
N ASP A 143 -2.36 5.82 19.05
CA ASP A 143 -3.37 6.28 20.01
C ASP A 143 -3.04 5.74 21.41
N SER A 144 -3.78 6.18 22.43
CA SER A 144 -3.52 5.81 23.81
C SER A 144 -3.60 4.29 24.05
N ILE A 145 -4.48 3.61 23.36
CA ILE A 145 -4.67 2.15 23.47
C ILE A 145 -3.47 1.44 22.82
N GLY A 146 -3.15 1.79 21.58
CA GLY A 146 -2.02 1.23 20.85
C GLY A 146 -0.68 1.49 21.53
N ALA A 147 -0.44 2.73 22.01
CA ALA A 147 0.77 3.08 22.73
C ALA A 147 0.90 2.30 24.06
N THR A 148 -0.19 2.13 24.79
CA THR A 148 -0.22 1.33 26.04
C THR A 148 0.07 -0.13 25.73
N TYR A 149 -0.60 -0.70 24.73
CA TYR A 149 -0.33 -2.06 24.28
C TYR A 149 1.14 -2.28 23.91
N MET A 150 1.70 -1.41 23.07
CA MET A 150 3.10 -1.54 22.63
C MET A 150 4.05 -1.52 23.82
N ARG A 151 3.91 -0.55 24.76
CA ARG A 151 4.75 -0.43 25.94
C ARG A 151 4.66 -1.65 26.87
N ALA A 152 3.46 -2.19 27.06
CA ALA A 152 3.22 -3.36 27.90
C ALA A 152 3.86 -4.63 27.32
N ASN A 153 4.08 -4.68 26.02
CA ASN A 153 4.56 -5.87 25.32
C ASN A 153 6.01 -5.74 24.81
N ILE A 154 6.78 -4.82 25.38
CA ILE A 154 8.22 -4.74 25.12
C ILE A 154 8.93 -5.88 25.86
N ARG A 155 9.70 -6.69 25.13
CA ARG A 155 10.57 -7.76 25.65
C ARG A 155 11.88 -7.74 24.87
N ASP A 156 13.01 -7.70 25.55
CA ASP A 156 14.37 -7.80 24.98
C ASP A 156 14.64 -6.88 23.79
N GLY A 157 14.07 -5.67 23.80
CA GLY A 157 14.21 -4.70 22.71
C GLY A 157 13.29 -4.92 21.50
N PHE A 158 12.25 -5.74 21.66
CA PHE A 158 11.20 -5.96 20.67
C PHE A 158 9.82 -5.64 21.24
N ILE A 159 8.89 -5.28 20.37
CA ILE A 159 7.45 -5.30 20.66
C ILE A 159 6.93 -6.66 20.17
N VAL A 160 6.36 -7.43 21.11
CA VAL A 160 5.89 -8.80 20.85
C VAL A 160 4.38 -8.79 20.56
N PRO A 161 3.92 -9.37 19.42
CA PRO A 161 2.50 -9.52 19.15
C PRO A 161 1.89 -10.58 20.09
N THR A 162 0.84 -10.21 20.83
CA THR A 162 0.16 -11.12 21.75
C THR A 162 -1.03 -11.85 21.15
N TRP A 163 -1.35 -11.57 19.90
CA TRP A 163 -2.42 -12.23 19.13
C TRP A 163 -1.93 -13.44 18.31
N VAL A 164 -0.64 -13.77 18.44
CA VAL A 164 -0.01 -14.89 17.74
C VAL A 164 0.51 -15.87 18.76
N ASP A 165 0.09 -17.12 18.66
CA ASP A 165 0.64 -18.20 19.46
C ASP A 165 2.04 -18.57 18.96
N ASP A 166 2.97 -18.90 19.87
CA ASP A 166 4.37 -19.19 19.56
C ASP A 166 4.56 -20.42 18.65
N ASP A 167 3.61 -21.38 18.72
CA ASP A 167 3.61 -22.61 17.93
C ASP A 167 2.89 -22.45 16.57
N ARG A 168 2.33 -21.27 16.30
CA ARG A 168 1.64 -21.03 15.03
C ARG A 168 2.59 -21.19 13.85
N ALA A 169 2.18 -21.96 12.85
CA ALA A 169 2.92 -22.15 11.61
C ALA A 169 3.14 -20.83 10.85
N ILE A 170 4.24 -20.75 10.14
CA ILE A 170 4.51 -19.63 9.20
C ILE A 170 3.62 -19.76 7.94
N PRO A 171 3.19 -18.64 7.34
CA PRO A 171 3.53 -17.26 7.70
C PRO A 171 2.71 -16.75 8.89
N ARG A 172 3.35 -15.91 9.72
CA ARG A 172 2.72 -15.28 10.89
C ARG A 172 3.34 -13.93 11.20
N ASP A 173 2.67 -13.13 12.03
CA ASP A 173 3.26 -11.92 12.58
C ASP A 173 4.39 -12.30 13.56
N VAL A 174 5.42 -11.45 13.64
CA VAL A 174 6.65 -11.70 14.42
C VAL A 174 6.98 -10.50 15.29
N PRO A 175 7.77 -10.68 16.39
CA PRO A 175 8.26 -9.55 17.17
C PRO A 175 8.99 -8.53 16.32
N GLN A 176 8.70 -7.24 16.52
CA GLN A 176 9.30 -6.14 15.78
C GLN A 176 10.29 -5.36 16.65
N PRO A 177 11.50 -5.02 16.15
CA PRO A 177 12.48 -4.24 16.90
C PRO A 177 11.91 -2.92 17.39
N LEU A 178 12.04 -2.64 18.68
CA LEU A 178 11.49 -1.44 19.34
C LEU A 178 11.95 -0.14 18.68
N ARG A 179 13.22 -0.09 18.25
CA ARG A 179 13.78 1.11 17.60
C ARG A 179 13.04 1.52 16.33
N THR A 180 12.38 0.59 15.66
CA THR A 180 11.55 0.94 14.49
C THR A 180 10.35 1.81 14.84
N PHE A 181 9.91 1.78 16.10
CA PHE A 181 8.83 2.60 16.64
C PHE A 181 9.30 3.85 17.39
N THR A 182 10.52 3.84 17.92
CA THR A 182 11.05 4.94 18.76
C THR A 182 12.03 5.84 18.03
N ASP A 183 12.64 5.40 16.91
CA ASP A 183 13.46 6.26 16.08
C ASP A 183 12.57 7.34 15.43
N THR A 184 12.98 8.61 15.59
CA THR A 184 12.26 9.75 14.99
C THR A 184 12.57 9.88 13.51
N LEU A 185 11.57 10.20 12.71
CA LEU A 185 11.73 10.45 11.29
C LEU A 185 12.27 11.87 11.05
N ARG A 186 13.37 11.98 10.32
CA ARG A 186 13.92 13.29 9.92
C ARG A 186 13.67 13.51 8.42
N LEU A 187 12.90 14.55 8.09
CA LEU A 187 12.52 14.92 6.73
C LEU A 187 13.23 16.23 6.34
N THR A 188 14.05 16.18 5.32
CA THR A 188 14.91 17.31 4.90
C THR A 188 14.73 17.73 3.45
N ASN A 189 14.07 16.88 2.63
CA ASN A 189 13.95 17.10 1.20
C ASN A 189 12.60 17.75 0.84
N PRO A 190 12.58 19.04 0.43
CA PRO A 190 11.35 19.72 0.06
C PRO A 190 10.68 19.15 -1.20
N ALA A 191 11.42 18.40 -2.04
CA ALA A 191 10.86 17.76 -3.24
C ALA A 191 9.82 16.69 -2.88
N ALA A 192 9.97 16.01 -1.74
CA ALA A 192 9.02 15.02 -1.27
C ALA A 192 7.60 15.58 -1.07
N ARG A 193 7.49 16.86 -0.70
CA ARG A 193 6.19 17.53 -0.47
C ARG A 193 5.40 17.77 -1.76
N ARG A 194 6.04 17.67 -2.92
CA ARG A 194 5.41 17.87 -4.24
C ARG A 194 4.88 16.58 -4.85
N ILE A 195 5.20 15.42 -4.25
CA ILE A 195 4.71 14.14 -4.73
C ILE A 195 3.20 14.09 -4.53
N SER A 196 2.47 13.72 -5.58
CA SER A 196 1.03 13.47 -5.48
C SER A 196 0.75 12.37 -4.46
N ALA A 197 -0.20 12.60 -3.56
CA ALA A 197 -0.50 11.64 -2.50
C ALA A 197 -2.01 11.45 -2.31
N ALA A 198 -2.38 10.28 -1.79
CA ALA A 198 -3.73 9.95 -1.39
C ALA A 198 -3.71 9.18 -0.05
N TYR A 199 -4.78 9.30 0.69
CA TYR A 199 -5.04 8.53 1.89
C TYR A 199 -6.24 7.62 1.67
N ILE A 200 -6.15 6.37 2.08
CA ILE A 200 -7.26 5.41 2.13
C ILE A 200 -7.48 5.10 3.61
N LEU A 201 -8.62 5.50 4.14
CA LEU A 201 -9.07 5.16 5.49
C LEU A 201 -9.92 3.89 5.39
N THR A 202 -9.62 2.86 6.17
CA THR A 202 -10.53 1.74 6.36
C THR A 202 -11.61 2.14 7.36
N VAL A 203 -12.83 1.74 7.10
CA VAL A 203 -13.98 1.99 7.97
C VAL A 203 -14.66 0.67 8.28
N GLU A 204 -14.47 0.20 9.51
CA GLU A 204 -15.11 -1.03 9.98
C GLU A 204 -16.49 -0.70 10.57
N PRO A 205 -17.58 -1.28 10.02
CA PRO A 205 -18.92 -1.02 10.51
C PRO A 205 -19.06 -1.34 12.01
N GLY A 206 -19.58 -0.38 12.77
CA GLY A 206 -19.79 -0.52 14.21
C GLY A 206 -18.56 -0.25 15.09
N LYS A 207 -17.40 0.04 14.53
CA LYS A 207 -16.21 0.48 15.27
C LYS A 207 -16.00 1.99 15.14
N THR A 208 -16.19 2.71 16.23
CA THR A 208 -15.90 4.13 16.35
C THR A 208 -15.37 4.44 17.75
N PRO A 209 -14.39 5.34 17.94
CA PRO A 209 -13.65 6.06 16.89
C PRO A 209 -12.61 5.19 16.17
N ASP A 210 -12.33 5.53 14.91
CA ASP A 210 -11.25 4.91 14.14
C ASP A 210 -9.89 5.47 14.57
N PRO A 211 -8.90 4.65 14.98
CA PRO A 211 -7.59 5.13 15.42
C PRO A 211 -6.82 5.92 14.36
N PHE A 212 -7.10 5.67 13.07
CA PHE A 212 -6.42 6.30 11.94
C PHE A 212 -7.16 7.51 11.36
N GLN A 213 -8.39 7.83 11.83
CA GLN A 213 -9.16 8.99 11.35
C GLN A 213 -8.34 10.28 11.38
N ARG A 214 -7.58 10.53 12.44
CA ARG A 214 -6.74 11.75 12.58
C ARG A 214 -5.67 11.88 11.48
N PHE A 215 -5.21 10.78 10.88
CA PHE A 215 -4.27 10.82 9.76
C PHE A 215 -4.99 11.08 8.44
N ALA A 216 -6.22 10.60 8.30
CA ALA A 216 -7.10 10.98 7.20
C ALA A 216 -7.41 12.49 7.25
N ASP A 217 -7.68 13.04 8.45
CA ASP A 217 -7.89 14.48 8.66
C ASP A 217 -6.61 15.27 8.35
N ARG A 218 -5.42 14.78 8.79
CA ARG A 218 -4.12 15.37 8.46
C ARG A 218 -3.85 15.36 6.95
N ALA A 219 -4.22 14.30 6.25
CA ALA A 219 -4.12 14.20 4.79
C ALA A 219 -5.05 15.19 4.10
N SER A 220 -6.30 15.30 4.55
CA SER A 220 -7.27 16.27 4.07
C SER A 220 -6.79 17.72 4.26
N ALA A 221 -6.23 18.03 5.43
CA ALA A 221 -5.64 19.34 5.71
C ALA A 221 -4.44 19.69 4.82
N ARG A 222 -3.75 18.68 4.25
CA ARG A 222 -2.70 18.84 3.23
C ARG A 222 -3.26 18.98 1.80
N GLY A 223 -4.58 18.98 1.63
CA GLY A 223 -5.25 19.01 0.33
C GLY A 223 -5.22 17.68 -0.43
N TRP A 224 -4.88 16.57 0.25
CA TRP A 224 -4.89 15.25 -0.36
C TRP A 224 -6.31 14.69 -0.44
N LYS A 225 -6.55 13.89 -1.46
CA LYS A 225 -7.80 13.17 -1.57
C LYS A 225 -7.82 12.01 -0.58
N VAL A 226 -8.86 11.97 0.24
CA VAL A 226 -9.13 10.88 1.18
C VAL A 226 -10.22 9.99 0.59
N TYR A 227 -9.96 8.69 0.58
CA TYR A 227 -10.89 7.66 0.15
C TYR A 227 -11.27 6.81 1.36
N GLN A 228 -12.47 6.26 1.36
CA GLN A 228 -12.90 5.30 2.36
C GLN A 228 -13.00 3.90 1.75
N LEU A 229 -12.58 2.89 2.49
CA LEU A 229 -12.73 1.48 2.17
C LEU A 229 -13.44 0.79 3.33
N THR A 230 -14.62 0.24 3.08
CA THR A 230 -15.33 -0.58 4.08
C THR A 230 -14.57 -1.89 4.27
N ALA A 231 -13.79 -1.96 5.32
CA ALA A 231 -12.94 -3.09 5.70
C ALA A 231 -12.41 -2.89 7.14
N ASP A 232 -11.81 -3.93 7.70
CA ASP A 232 -10.99 -3.81 8.91
C ASP A 232 -9.62 -3.17 8.60
N HIS A 233 -8.76 -3.06 9.63
CA HIS A 233 -7.43 -2.48 9.51
C HIS A 233 -6.50 -3.21 8.53
N VAL A 234 -6.78 -4.46 8.18
CA VAL A 234 -5.95 -5.34 7.33
C VAL A 234 -6.65 -5.70 6.00
N PRO A 235 -7.02 -4.70 5.18
CA PRO A 235 -7.84 -4.91 3.98
C PRO A 235 -7.14 -5.76 2.91
N GLU A 236 -5.83 -5.88 2.95
CA GLU A 236 -5.06 -6.78 2.09
C GLU A 236 -5.37 -8.25 2.35
N ARG A 237 -5.82 -8.59 3.57
CA ARG A 237 -6.27 -9.94 3.96
C ARG A 237 -7.78 -10.07 3.84
N SER A 238 -8.56 -9.13 4.37
CA SER A 238 -10.02 -9.24 4.49
C SER A 238 -10.78 -8.83 3.24
N SER A 239 -10.27 -7.88 2.47
CA SER A 239 -10.98 -7.27 1.34
C SER A 239 -10.08 -6.97 0.13
N PRO A 240 -9.18 -7.92 -0.29
CA PRO A 240 -8.13 -7.65 -1.29
C PRO A 240 -8.69 -7.20 -2.64
N GLY A 241 -9.84 -7.74 -3.04
CA GLY A 241 -10.49 -7.37 -4.30
C GLY A 241 -11.02 -5.93 -4.31
N ALA A 242 -11.58 -5.45 -3.19
CA ALA A 242 -12.04 -4.07 -3.05
C ALA A 242 -10.85 -3.12 -2.99
N LEU A 243 -9.80 -3.47 -2.24
CA LEU A 243 -8.57 -2.70 -2.18
C LEU A 243 -7.92 -2.52 -3.55
N VAL A 244 -7.80 -3.60 -4.33
CA VAL A 244 -7.22 -3.54 -5.68
C VAL A 244 -8.03 -2.63 -6.61
N ARG A 245 -9.36 -2.74 -6.61
CA ARG A 245 -10.22 -1.83 -7.41
C ARG A 245 -9.98 -0.37 -7.04
N LEU A 246 -9.83 -0.07 -5.75
CA LEU A 246 -9.59 1.30 -5.28
C LEU A 246 -8.19 1.78 -5.70
N LEU A 247 -7.13 0.98 -5.53
CA LEU A 247 -5.77 1.31 -5.95
C LEU A 247 -5.67 1.62 -7.47
N GLU A 248 -6.42 0.89 -8.29
CA GLU A 248 -6.47 1.15 -9.74
C GLU A 248 -7.19 2.46 -10.10
N GLN A 249 -8.20 2.86 -9.31
CA GLN A 249 -8.97 4.08 -9.52
C GLN A 249 -8.23 5.36 -9.12
N LEU A 250 -7.16 5.24 -8.32
CA LEU A 250 -6.36 6.39 -7.95
C LEU A 250 -5.72 7.00 -9.21
N PRO A 251 -5.92 8.31 -9.45
CA PRO A 251 -5.50 9.01 -10.66
C PRO A 251 -3.99 9.08 -10.83
#